data_ce94c7e038f554f78ebf1535ea02a12e
#
_entry.id   ce94c7e038f554f78ebf1535ea02a12e
#
_cell.length_a   1.000
_cell.length_b   1.000
_cell.length_c   1.000
_cell.angle_alpha   90.00
_cell.angle_beta   90.00
_cell.angle_gamma   90.00
#
_symmetry.space_group_name_H-M   'P 1'
#
loop_
_entity.id
_entity.type
_entity.pdbx_description
1 polymer ?
#
loop_
_entity_poly.entity_id
_entity_poly.type
_entity_poly.pdbx_seq_one_letter_code
_entity_poly.pdbx_strand_id
1 'polypeptide(L)'
;MFRRFALLALLRARFPRFASRLWTLTWATCISACVLLFAVEPALASDKLIALTFDDGPRPYVLFGMKSPQPTPGLLDVLDQQHVKATFFNMGWRLTPKTWGDPRYETNIGVTCLDAAREVLKRGHEIENHSYSHVELGTAERKKGEQWVIGDVERGAQVIKAVTGSEPKYVRPPDWVLPDDARRDIERRGFRVLTISSENPMALRDVNSLDYLCAGAHPTQCPKPSLVASVVKQIEQREKRGITTHILAFHELTSTTAIMPELISTLQARGYRFVTLTDYMRAVGKPSPSDGEVAGPR
;
A
#
# COMPACT_ATOMS: atom_id res chain seq x y z
N MET A 1 -4.42 -61.99 42.54
CA MET A 1 -5.09 -63.28 42.27
C MET A 1 -5.10 -63.51 40.79
N PHE A 2 -4.23 -64.38 40.39
CA PHE A 2 -4.39 -65.65 39.65
C PHE A 2 -4.97 -65.44 38.23
N ARG A 3 -4.17 -65.67 37.25
CA ARG A 3 -3.67 -66.90 36.54
C ARG A 3 -4.39 -66.98 35.22
N ARG A 4 -3.90 -67.30 34.14
CA ARG A 4 -2.89 -68.18 33.52
C ARG A 4 -3.30 -68.40 32.05
N PHE A 5 -2.35 -68.49 31.26
CA PHE A 5 -1.82 -69.49 30.34
C PHE A 5 -2.53 -69.54 28.98
N ALA A 6 -1.87 -69.32 27.95
CA ALA A 6 -0.85 -70.10 27.19
C ALA A 6 -1.49 -70.96 26.08
N LEU A 7 -0.98 -70.99 24.98
CA LEU A 7 -0.26 -71.98 24.16
C LEU A 7 -0.66 -71.93 22.68
N LEU A 8 0.33 -71.65 21.89
CA LEU A 8 0.86 -72.51 20.82
C LEU A 8 -0.08 -72.96 19.68
N ALA A 9 0.24 -72.66 18.43
CA ALA A 9 1.02 -73.61 17.62
C ALA A 9 1.25 -73.07 16.19
N LEU A 10 2.47 -72.99 15.80
CA LEU A 10 3.05 -73.40 14.51
C LEU A 10 2.10 -73.88 13.41
N LEU A 11 2.07 -73.13 12.31
CA LEU A 11 1.94 -73.71 10.98
C LEU A 11 2.83 -72.98 10.00
N ARG A 12 3.95 -73.64 9.69
CA ARG A 12 4.82 -73.33 8.55
C ARG A 12 4.07 -73.67 7.27
N ALA A 13 3.65 -72.65 6.51
CA ALA A 13 3.30 -72.89 5.11
C ALA A 13 4.40 -72.30 4.24
N ARG A 14 5.05 -73.18 3.50
CA ARG A 14 6.00 -72.93 2.44
C ARG A 14 5.23 -72.23 1.30
N PHE A 15 5.61 -71.02 0.94
CA PHE A 15 5.24 -70.40 -0.33
C PHE A 15 6.48 -70.34 -1.27
N PRO A 16 6.29 -70.63 -2.55
CA PRO A 16 7.40 -70.72 -3.51
C PRO A 16 7.85 -69.34 -3.92
N ARG A 17 9.16 -69.23 -4.08
CA ARG A 17 9.85 -68.08 -4.66
C ARG A 17 9.58 -68.02 -6.15
N PHE A 18 8.52 -67.28 -6.57
CA PHE A 18 8.40 -66.81 -7.96
C PHE A 18 7.38 -65.67 -7.96
N ALA A 19 7.82 -64.44 -7.86
CA ALA A 19 7.20 -63.20 -8.37
C ALA A 19 7.85 -61.95 -7.73
N SER A 20 9.12 -61.69 -8.04
CA SER A 20 9.82 -60.49 -7.61
C SER A 20 10.38 -59.63 -8.73
N ARG A 21 9.79 -59.66 -9.91
CA ARG A 21 10.25 -58.82 -11.04
C ARG A 21 9.17 -58.02 -11.77
N LEU A 22 7.95 -57.94 -11.27
CA LEU A 22 6.87 -57.19 -11.93
C LEU A 22 6.28 -56.03 -11.09
N TRP A 23 6.77 -55.79 -9.87
CA TRP A 23 6.25 -54.73 -9.01
C TRP A 23 7.12 -53.46 -8.96
N THR A 24 8.29 -53.45 -9.63
CA THR A 24 9.17 -52.26 -9.63
C THR A 24 8.93 -51.31 -10.80
N LEU A 25 8.12 -51.68 -11.79
CA LEU A 25 7.85 -50.83 -12.97
C LEU A 25 6.55 -50.00 -12.88
N THR A 26 5.67 -50.30 -11.94
CA THR A 26 4.39 -49.56 -11.82
C THR A 26 4.45 -48.39 -10.85
N TRP A 27 5.46 -48.34 -9.98
CA TRP A 27 5.60 -47.19 -9.03
C TRP A 27 6.43 -46.04 -9.60
N ALA A 28 7.29 -46.30 -10.57
CA ALA A 28 8.10 -45.23 -11.18
C ALA A 28 7.30 -44.36 -12.17
N THR A 29 6.21 -44.88 -12.75
CA THR A 29 5.37 -44.12 -13.68
C THR A 29 4.30 -43.29 -12.99
N CYS A 30 3.85 -43.66 -11.77
CA CYS A 30 2.90 -42.84 -10.99
C CYS A 30 3.56 -41.62 -10.32
N ILE A 31 4.84 -41.68 -9.96
CA ILE A 31 5.55 -40.56 -9.35
C ILE A 31 5.91 -39.49 -10.40
N SER A 32 6.21 -39.89 -11.66
CA SER A 32 6.43 -38.94 -12.76
C SER A 32 5.17 -38.23 -13.22
N ALA A 33 3.97 -38.81 -13.07
CA ALA A 33 2.71 -38.17 -13.45
C ALA A 33 2.21 -37.19 -12.40
N CYS A 34 2.55 -37.36 -11.10
CA CYS A 34 2.15 -36.45 -10.05
C CYS A 34 3.07 -35.21 -9.91
N VAL A 35 4.30 -35.25 -10.41
CA VAL A 35 5.22 -34.11 -10.38
C VAL A 35 4.95 -33.11 -11.53
N LEU A 36 4.22 -33.52 -12.56
CA LEU A 36 3.86 -32.65 -13.70
C LEU A 36 2.57 -31.79 -13.47
N LEU A 37 1.89 -31.94 -12.33
CA LEU A 37 0.66 -31.19 -12.06
C LEU A 37 0.85 -30.01 -11.11
N PHE A 38 2.08 -29.71 -10.68
CA PHE A 38 2.43 -28.51 -9.92
C PHE A 38 3.47 -27.62 -10.61
N ALA A 39 3.51 -27.64 -11.94
CA ALA A 39 3.96 -26.46 -12.63
C ALA A 39 2.83 -25.43 -12.44
N VAL A 40 2.82 -24.74 -11.29
CA VAL A 40 2.20 -23.45 -11.19
C VAL A 40 2.93 -22.62 -12.24
N GLU A 41 2.29 -22.49 -13.42
CA GLU A 41 2.72 -21.48 -14.36
C GLU A 41 2.82 -20.19 -13.54
N PRO A 42 3.94 -19.44 -13.62
CA PRO A 42 3.97 -18.13 -13.06
C PRO A 42 2.80 -17.42 -13.74
N ALA A 43 1.75 -17.13 -12.97
CA ALA A 43 0.65 -16.33 -13.46
C ALA A 43 1.32 -15.15 -14.17
N LEU A 44 1.09 -15.02 -15.48
CA LEU A 44 1.61 -13.89 -16.27
C LEU A 44 1.38 -12.67 -15.42
N ALA A 45 2.47 -12.08 -14.91
CA ALA A 45 2.37 -10.97 -13.97
C ALA A 45 1.48 -9.93 -14.65
N SER A 46 0.32 -9.68 -14.08
CA SER A 46 -0.60 -8.72 -14.66
C SER A 46 0.15 -7.40 -14.83
N ASP A 47 0.24 -6.91 -16.06
CA ASP A 47 0.81 -5.58 -16.34
C ASP A 47 -0.04 -4.45 -15.73
N LYS A 48 -1.17 -4.82 -15.10
CA LYS A 48 -2.10 -3.92 -14.44
C LYS A 48 -1.77 -3.79 -12.97
N LEU A 49 -1.15 -2.66 -12.60
CA LEU A 49 -0.73 -2.38 -11.24
C LEU A 49 -1.42 -1.14 -10.68
N ILE A 50 -1.74 -1.21 -9.40
CA ILE A 50 -2.23 -0.08 -8.62
C ILE A 50 -1.38 0.09 -7.36
N ALA A 51 -0.83 1.30 -7.18
CA ALA A 51 -0.40 1.79 -5.88
C ALA A 51 -1.57 2.55 -5.24
N LEU A 52 -2.14 1.99 -4.17
CA LEU A 52 -3.17 2.65 -3.39
C LEU A 52 -2.50 3.55 -2.35
N THR A 53 -2.85 4.84 -2.33
CA THR A 53 -2.21 5.81 -1.44
C THR A 53 -3.24 6.65 -0.70
N PHE A 54 -2.89 7.05 0.54
CA PHE A 54 -3.74 7.86 1.42
C PHE A 54 -2.95 9.05 1.97
N ASP A 55 -3.50 10.24 1.83
CA ASP A 55 -2.92 11.51 2.26
C ASP A 55 -3.49 11.98 3.63
N ASP A 56 -2.88 12.99 4.22
CA ASP A 56 -3.31 13.69 5.44
C ASP A 56 -3.22 12.90 6.75
N GLY A 57 -2.56 11.76 6.74
CA GLY A 57 -2.42 10.92 7.93
C GLY A 57 -1.34 11.39 8.94
N PRO A 58 -1.20 10.64 10.03
CA PRO A 58 -2.13 9.56 10.43
C PRO A 58 -3.37 10.10 11.15
N ARG A 59 -4.53 9.50 10.85
CA ARG A 59 -5.79 9.79 11.54
C ARG A 59 -6.27 8.54 12.28
N PRO A 60 -5.98 8.38 13.58
CA PRO A 60 -6.29 7.17 14.33
C PRO A 60 -7.73 6.67 14.20
N TYR A 61 -8.73 7.59 14.24
CA TYR A 61 -10.15 7.23 14.13
C TYR A 61 -10.54 6.68 12.74
N VAL A 62 -9.78 6.99 11.71
CA VAL A 62 -9.97 6.39 10.38
C VAL A 62 -9.26 5.05 10.29
N LEU A 63 -8.01 5.01 10.76
CA LEU A 63 -7.17 3.82 10.66
C LEU A 63 -7.71 2.63 11.47
N PHE A 64 -8.28 2.90 12.67
CA PHE A 64 -8.82 1.88 13.59
C PHE A 64 -10.34 1.83 13.66
N GLY A 65 -11.02 2.78 12.99
CA GLY A 65 -12.47 2.94 13.06
C GLY A 65 -12.95 3.57 14.37
N MET A 66 -14.22 3.88 14.41
CA MET A 66 -14.90 4.46 15.58
C MET A 66 -15.82 3.44 16.22
N LYS A 67 -15.91 3.47 17.57
CA LYS A 67 -16.82 2.61 18.33
C LYS A 67 -18.16 3.30 18.64
N SER A 68 -18.18 4.62 18.72
CA SER A 68 -19.34 5.44 19.12
C SER A 68 -19.23 6.85 18.49
N PRO A 69 -20.33 7.55 18.19
CA PRO A 69 -21.74 7.12 18.33
C PRO A 69 -22.19 6.09 17.28
N GLN A 70 -21.51 6.02 16.12
CA GLN A 70 -21.77 5.02 15.08
C GLN A 70 -20.48 4.24 14.78
N PRO A 71 -20.48 2.93 15.01
CA PRO A 71 -19.32 2.09 14.69
C PRO A 71 -18.94 2.20 13.21
N THR A 72 -17.66 2.43 12.93
CA THR A 72 -17.11 2.36 11.57
C THR A 72 -15.96 1.38 11.54
N PRO A 73 -15.79 0.64 10.44
CA PRO A 73 -14.59 -0.19 10.29
C PRO A 73 -13.35 0.68 10.23
N GLY A 74 -12.23 0.15 10.69
CA GLY A 74 -10.93 0.76 10.50
C GLY A 74 -10.41 0.55 9.09
N LEU A 75 -9.75 1.54 8.52
CA LEU A 75 -9.15 1.43 7.20
C LEU A 75 -8.12 0.29 7.14
N LEU A 76 -7.31 0.13 8.18
CA LEU A 76 -6.31 -0.94 8.24
C LEU A 76 -6.95 -2.34 8.24
N ASP A 77 -8.06 -2.51 8.95
CA ASP A 77 -8.78 -3.79 8.97
C ASP A 77 -9.42 -4.11 7.61
N VAL A 78 -9.94 -3.08 6.94
CA VAL A 78 -10.47 -3.22 5.57
C VAL A 78 -9.37 -3.63 4.58
N LEU A 79 -8.20 -2.99 4.64
CA LEU A 79 -7.08 -3.34 3.77
C LEU A 79 -6.55 -4.75 4.02
N ASP A 80 -6.48 -5.18 5.30
CA ASP A 80 -6.08 -6.55 5.65
C ASP A 80 -7.10 -7.59 5.16
N GLN A 81 -8.39 -7.34 5.30
CA GLN A 81 -9.46 -8.22 4.77
C GLN A 81 -9.41 -8.35 3.25
N GLN A 82 -9.00 -7.31 2.55
CA GLN A 82 -8.84 -7.31 1.09
C GLN A 82 -7.45 -7.79 0.64
N HIS A 83 -6.56 -8.14 1.58
CA HIS A 83 -5.17 -8.54 1.31
C HIS A 83 -4.38 -7.50 0.50
N VAL A 84 -4.62 -6.21 0.76
CA VAL A 84 -3.98 -5.09 0.05
C VAL A 84 -3.01 -4.37 0.98
N LYS A 85 -1.82 -4.05 0.47
CA LYS A 85 -0.90 -3.11 1.10
C LYS A 85 -0.96 -1.77 0.38
N ALA A 86 -0.80 -0.69 1.14
CA ALA A 86 -0.95 0.68 0.69
C ALA A 86 0.20 1.56 1.19
N THR A 87 0.29 2.77 0.68
CA THR A 87 1.27 3.77 1.11
C THR A 87 0.55 5.00 1.66
N PHE A 88 0.97 5.46 2.83
CA PHE A 88 0.37 6.56 3.57
C PHE A 88 1.30 7.78 3.53
N PHE A 89 0.84 8.88 2.96
CA PHE A 89 1.57 10.16 2.96
C PHE A 89 1.20 10.94 4.23
N ASN A 90 2.08 10.88 5.21
CA ASN A 90 1.82 11.45 6.52
C ASN A 90 2.38 12.87 6.66
N MET A 91 1.62 13.72 7.34
CA MET A 91 2.05 15.06 7.74
C MET A 91 2.99 14.96 8.95
N GLY A 92 4.19 15.53 8.83
CA GLY A 92 5.20 15.44 9.90
C GLY A 92 4.74 16.00 11.23
N TRP A 93 3.97 17.10 11.24
CA TRP A 93 3.51 17.72 12.49
C TRP A 93 2.58 16.82 13.31
N ARG A 94 1.82 15.90 12.68
CA ARG A 94 0.98 14.93 13.39
C ARG A 94 1.78 13.88 14.15
N LEU A 95 3.02 13.66 13.75
CA LEU A 95 3.94 12.70 14.38
C LEU A 95 4.81 13.34 15.46
N THR A 96 4.58 14.63 15.81
CA THR A 96 5.34 15.31 16.84
C THR A 96 4.62 15.26 18.19
N PRO A 97 5.37 15.29 19.33
CA PRO A 97 4.77 15.25 20.67
C PRO A 97 3.74 16.34 20.96
N LYS A 98 3.76 17.46 20.23
CA LYS A 98 2.81 18.55 20.41
C LYS A 98 1.38 18.19 20.01
N THR A 99 1.20 17.14 19.24
CA THR A 99 -0.13 16.63 18.85
C THR A 99 -0.64 15.57 19.81
N TRP A 100 0.19 15.13 20.75
CA TRP A 100 -0.20 14.20 21.81
C TRP A 100 -1.05 14.95 22.82
N GLY A 101 -2.24 14.44 23.07
CA GLY A 101 -3.19 15.09 23.98
C GLY A 101 -4.07 16.18 23.35
N ASP A 102 -3.98 16.44 22.05
CA ASP A 102 -4.95 17.29 21.37
C ASP A 102 -6.20 16.49 20.98
N PRO A 103 -7.38 16.78 21.58
CA PRO A 103 -8.61 16.03 21.32
C PRO A 103 -9.04 15.99 19.85
N ARG A 104 -8.53 16.89 19.02
CA ARG A 104 -8.78 16.90 17.57
C ARG A 104 -8.03 15.78 16.85
N TYR A 105 -6.98 15.24 17.46
CA TYR A 105 -6.09 14.22 16.90
C TYR A 105 -6.06 12.94 17.72
N GLU A 106 -6.44 13.03 18.99
CA GLU A 106 -6.70 11.92 19.88
C GLU A 106 -8.17 11.62 19.86
N THR A 107 -8.51 10.55 19.27
CA THR A 107 -9.91 10.12 19.23
C THR A 107 -10.26 9.36 20.49
N ASN A 108 -11.56 9.20 20.75
CA ASN A 108 -12.12 8.39 21.84
C ASN A 108 -11.69 6.90 21.81
N ILE A 109 -10.76 6.54 20.92
CA ILE A 109 -10.23 5.18 20.80
C ILE A 109 -8.95 4.96 21.60
N GLY A 110 -8.36 6.02 22.18
CA GLY A 110 -7.15 5.93 23.02
C GLY A 110 -5.87 5.59 22.25
N VAL A 111 -5.82 5.85 20.93
CA VAL A 111 -4.65 5.60 20.09
C VAL A 111 -4.07 6.93 19.63
N THR A 112 -2.77 7.13 19.86
CA THR A 112 -2.07 8.35 19.40
C THR A 112 -1.74 8.27 17.90
N CYS A 113 -1.47 9.42 17.28
CA CYS A 113 -1.00 9.46 15.90
C CYS A 113 0.31 8.66 15.71
N LEU A 114 1.18 8.69 16.70
CA LEU A 114 2.43 7.93 16.68
C LEU A 114 2.19 6.41 16.71
N ASP A 115 1.30 5.93 17.57
CA ASP A 115 0.97 4.51 17.64
C ASP A 115 0.23 4.04 16.37
N ALA A 116 -0.59 4.91 15.80
CA ALA A 116 -1.23 4.68 14.53
C ALA A 116 -0.21 4.49 13.40
N ALA A 117 0.79 5.38 13.30
CA ALA A 117 1.86 5.26 12.32
C ALA A 117 2.67 3.95 12.50
N ARG A 118 2.97 3.57 13.74
CA ARG A 118 3.65 2.31 14.02
C ARG A 118 2.84 1.09 13.60
N GLU A 119 1.52 1.12 13.82
CA GLU A 119 0.65 0.01 13.41
C GLU A 119 0.51 -0.08 11.89
N VAL A 120 0.48 1.05 11.17
CA VAL A 120 0.56 1.09 9.69
C VAL A 120 1.77 0.28 9.19
N LEU A 121 2.96 0.57 9.73
CA LEU A 121 4.18 -0.14 9.36
C LEU A 121 4.17 -1.61 9.77
N LYS A 122 3.72 -1.91 10.98
CA LYS A 122 3.63 -3.28 11.51
C LYS A 122 2.73 -4.17 10.66
N ARG A 123 1.68 -3.62 10.05
CA ARG A 123 0.82 -4.32 9.10
C ARG A 123 1.39 -4.39 7.68
N GLY A 124 2.63 -3.92 7.45
CA GLY A 124 3.35 -4.01 6.18
C GLY A 124 2.94 -2.98 5.14
N HIS A 125 2.34 -1.88 5.56
CA HIS A 125 2.14 -0.70 4.72
C HIS A 125 3.38 0.20 4.74
N GLU A 126 3.42 1.19 3.85
CA GLU A 126 4.49 2.19 3.78
C GLU A 126 4.03 3.53 4.32
N ILE A 127 4.97 4.31 4.87
CA ILE A 127 4.75 5.72 5.24
C ILE A 127 5.73 6.58 4.47
N GLU A 128 5.19 7.60 3.79
CA GLU A 128 5.89 8.56 2.97
C GLU A 128 5.53 10.00 3.38
N ASN A 129 6.18 10.98 2.77
CA ASN A 129 6.19 12.36 3.24
C ASN A 129 5.13 13.24 2.57
N HIS A 130 4.23 13.84 3.37
CA HIS A 130 3.25 14.83 2.93
C HIS A 130 3.57 16.24 3.43
N SER A 131 4.84 16.62 3.44
CA SER A 131 5.42 17.79 4.10
C SER A 131 5.32 17.74 5.64
N TYR A 132 5.91 18.73 6.32
CA TYR A 132 5.73 18.86 7.76
C TYR A 132 4.44 19.57 8.12
N SER A 133 4.18 20.72 7.53
CA SER A 133 3.14 21.66 7.96
C SER A 133 1.78 21.49 7.27
N HIS A 134 1.76 20.84 6.11
CA HIS A 134 0.59 20.74 5.24
C HIS A 134 0.07 22.10 4.75
N VAL A 135 0.95 23.03 4.50
CA VAL A 135 0.58 24.27 3.79
C VAL A 135 0.74 24.10 2.28
N GLU A 136 -0.05 24.81 1.49
CA GLU A 136 0.13 24.85 0.03
C GLU A 136 1.48 25.50 -0.28
N LEU A 137 2.41 24.71 -0.85
CA LEU A 137 3.83 25.05 -0.91
C LEU A 137 4.15 26.16 -1.91
N GLY A 138 3.37 26.32 -2.98
CA GLY A 138 3.57 27.44 -3.91
C GLY A 138 3.20 28.79 -3.29
N THR A 139 2.15 28.83 -2.49
CA THR A 139 1.83 30.04 -1.70
C THR A 139 2.85 30.30 -0.60
N ALA A 140 3.35 29.24 0.03
CA ALA A 140 4.37 29.36 1.06
C ALA A 140 5.69 29.87 0.46
N GLU A 141 6.09 29.42 -0.72
CA GLU A 141 7.28 29.91 -1.40
C GLU A 141 7.20 31.42 -1.69
N ARG A 142 6.06 31.89 -2.25
CA ARG A 142 5.86 33.32 -2.53
C ARG A 142 5.95 34.19 -1.27
N LYS A 143 5.58 33.66 -0.11
CA LYS A 143 5.54 34.39 1.17
C LYS A 143 6.82 34.25 1.99
N LYS A 144 7.48 33.11 1.93
CA LYS A 144 8.57 32.73 2.85
C LYS A 144 9.87 32.34 2.13
N GLY A 145 9.83 32.18 0.80
CA GLY A 145 10.96 31.76 -0.02
C GLY A 145 11.13 30.25 -0.15
N GLU A 146 11.87 29.87 -1.16
CA GLU A 146 12.17 28.48 -1.56
C GLU A 146 12.80 27.66 -0.42
N GLN A 147 13.76 28.24 0.30
CA GLN A 147 14.46 27.53 1.39
C GLN A 147 13.52 27.13 2.52
N TRP A 148 12.46 27.90 2.76
CA TRP A 148 11.44 27.51 3.73
C TRP A 148 10.65 26.28 3.25
N VAL A 149 10.32 26.23 1.96
CA VAL A 149 9.60 25.10 1.36
C VAL A 149 10.44 23.83 1.45
N ILE A 150 11.70 23.90 1.08
CA ILE A 150 12.65 22.79 1.18
C ILE A 150 12.76 22.34 2.64
N GLY A 151 12.94 23.27 3.57
CA GLY A 151 13.05 22.98 5.00
C GLY A 151 11.78 22.33 5.58
N ASP A 152 10.58 22.68 5.09
CA ASP A 152 9.33 22.07 5.52
C ASP A 152 9.24 20.61 5.08
N VAL A 153 9.64 20.31 3.86
CA VAL A 153 9.71 18.93 3.34
C VAL A 153 10.76 18.11 4.09
N GLU A 154 11.97 18.63 4.27
CA GLU A 154 13.03 17.94 5.00
C GLU A 154 12.64 17.67 6.46
N ARG A 155 12.01 18.64 7.10
CA ARG A 155 11.51 18.46 8.47
C ARG A 155 10.47 17.35 8.56
N GLY A 156 9.55 17.27 7.58
CA GLY A 156 8.60 16.16 7.47
C GLY A 156 9.31 14.81 7.40
N ALA A 157 10.30 14.71 6.52
CA ALA A 157 11.11 13.50 6.36
C ALA A 157 11.86 13.11 7.62
N GLN A 158 12.50 14.08 8.30
CA GLN A 158 13.22 13.83 9.56
C GLN A 158 12.32 13.28 10.66
N VAL A 159 11.11 13.83 10.82
CA VAL A 159 10.14 13.36 11.81
C VAL A 159 9.65 11.96 11.46
N ILE A 160 9.32 11.70 10.19
CA ILE A 160 8.91 10.37 9.73
C ILE A 160 10.02 9.36 10.01
N LYS A 161 11.26 9.66 9.63
CA LYS A 161 12.42 8.80 9.90
C LYS A 161 12.60 8.51 11.39
N ALA A 162 12.47 9.51 12.23
CA ALA A 162 12.60 9.33 13.69
C ALA A 162 11.53 8.39 14.26
N VAL A 163 10.33 8.37 13.67
CA VAL A 163 9.20 7.53 14.10
C VAL A 163 9.27 6.13 13.52
N THR A 164 9.61 6.02 12.25
CA THR A 164 9.52 4.78 11.47
C THR A 164 10.84 4.01 11.42
N GLY A 165 11.95 4.68 11.68
CA GLY A 165 13.30 4.14 11.47
C GLY A 165 13.72 4.11 10.00
N SER A 166 12.85 4.51 9.07
CA SER A 166 13.10 4.50 7.62
C SER A 166 13.04 5.91 7.03
N GLU A 167 13.95 6.22 6.13
CA GLU A 167 13.92 7.45 5.36
C GLU A 167 12.77 7.39 4.35
N PRO A 168 11.83 8.35 4.34
CA PRO A 168 10.85 8.43 3.27
C PRO A 168 11.54 8.76 1.95
N LYS A 169 11.10 8.11 0.88
CA LYS A 169 11.68 8.26 -0.47
C LYS A 169 10.85 9.14 -1.37
N TYR A 170 9.57 9.20 -1.08
CA TYR A 170 8.58 9.90 -1.90
C TYR A 170 8.01 11.08 -1.14
N VAL A 171 7.78 12.17 -1.86
CA VAL A 171 7.12 13.36 -1.36
C VAL A 171 5.90 13.62 -2.23
N ARG A 172 4.72 13.70 -1.61
CA ARG A 172 3.55 14.27 -2.26
C ARG A 172 3.29 15.63 -1.61
N PRO A 173 3.42 16.74 -2.35
CA PRO A 173 3.15 18.05 -1.80
C PRO A 173 1.65 18.24 -1.56
N PRO A 174 1.25 18.96 -0.49
CA PRO A 174 -0.13 19.37 -0.29
C PRO A 174 -0.70 20.05 -1.53
N ASP A 175 -1.98 19.78 -1.82
CA ASP A 175 -2.68 20.30 -3.01
C ASP A 175 -2.00 19.98 -4.34
N TRP A 176 -1.02 19.05 -4.35
CA TRP A 176 -0.18 18.68 -5.51
C TRP A 176 0.67 19.83 -6.05
N VAL A 177 0.78 20.91 -5.30
CA VAL A 177 1.48 22.14 -5.74
C VAL A 177 2.88 22.22 -5.12
N LEU A 178 3.87 22.22 -5.98
CA LEU A 178 5.26 22.49 -5.62
C LEU A 178 5.93 23.22 -6.77
N PRO A 179 6.52 24.40 -6.53
CA PRO A 179 7.26 25.14 -7.56
C PRO A 179 8.43 24.33 -8.12
N ASP A 180 8.71 24.50 -9.41
CA ASP A 180 9.67 23.66 -10.12
C ASP A 180 11.09 23.78 -9.58
N ASP A 181 11.52 24.97 -9.14
CA ASP A 181 12.84 25.15 -8.55
C ASP A 181 12.98 24.38 -7.25
N ALA A 182 12.04 24.55 -6.33
CA ALA A 182 11.99 23.79 -5.07
C ALA A 182 11.88 22.28 -5.33
N ARG A 183 11.09 21.86 -6.34
CA ARG A 183 11.00 20.46 -6.73
C ARG A 183 12.35 19.88 -7.15
N ARG A 184 13.07 20.58 -8.04
CA ARG A 184 14.41 20.14 -8.49
C ARG A 184 15.40 20.04 -7.35
N ASP A 185 15.35 20.97 -6.38
CA ASP A 185 16.20 20.94 -5.20
C ASP A 185 15.89 19.76 -4.28
N ILE A 186 14.61 19.50 -4.02
CA ILE A 186 14.16 18.37 -3.23
C ILE A 186 14.57 17.06 -3.89
N GLU A 187 14.43 16.94 -5.22
CA GLU A 187 14.84 15.75 -5.97
C GLU A 187 16.37 15.56 -5.95
N ARG A 188 17.18 16.63 -6.02
CA ARG A 188 18.64 16.56 -5.83
C ARG A 188 19.06 16.06 -4.44
N ARG A 189 18.19 16.22 -3.43
CA ARG A 189 18.40 15.72 -2.06
C ARG A 189 17.99 14.25 -1.89
N GLY A 190 17.60 13.58 -2.98
CA GLY A 190 17.29 12.15 -2.99
C GLY A 190 15.83 11.79 -2.84
N PHE A 191 14.92 12.77 -2.79
CA PHE A 191 13.49 12.50 -2.81
C PHE A 191 12.97 12.35 -4.24
N ARG A 192 11.88 11.63 -4.40
CA ARG A 192 11.08 11.64 -5.61
C ARG A 192 9.75 12.34 -5.32
N VAL A 193 9.49 13.40 -6.09
CA VAL A 193 8.29 14.21 -5.89
C VAL A 193 7.17 13.75 -6.82
N LEU A 194 5.99 13.53 -6.24
CA LEU A 194 4.75 13.17 -6.95
C LEU A 194 3.89 14.43 -7.09
N THR A 195 3.98 15.09 -8.23
CA THR A 195 3.14 16.25 -8.58
C THR A 195 2.35 15.97 -9.86
N ILE A 196 1.30 16.76 -10.08
CA ILE A 196 0.55 16.77 -11.35
C ILE A 196 1.19 17.69 -12.40
N SER A 197 2.42 18.11 -12.22
CA SER A 197 3.15 18.93 -13.20
C SER A 197 3.20 18.24 -14.57
N SER A 198 2.97 18.99 -15.64
CA SER A 198 3.08 18.51 -17.02
C SER A 198 4.44 17.92 -17.36
N GLU A 199 5.49 18.31 -16.63
CA GLU A 199 6.84 17.79 -16.77
C GLU A 199 7.05 16.44 -16.05
N ASN A 200 6.11 16.02 -15.18
CA ASN A 200 6.19 14.75 -14.49
C ASN A 200 5.50 13.64 -15.31
N PRO A 201 6.26 12.71 -15.93
CA PRO A 201 5.68 11.60 -16.70
C PRO A 201 4.76 10.71 -15.87
N MET A 202 4.87 10.74 -14.54
CA MET A 202 4.01 9.99 -13.62
C MET A 202 2.63 10.63 -13.44
N ALA A 203 2.48 11.94 -13.69
CA ALA A 203 1.21 12.64 -13.54
C ALA A 203 0.06 12.02 -14.38
N LEU A 204 0.38 11.40 -15.52
CA LEU A 204 -0.60 10.69 -16.33
C LEU A 204 -1.12 9.39 -15.69
N ARG A 205 -0.39 8.85 -14.72
CA ARG A 205 -0.74 7.60 -14.00
C ARG A 205 -1.47 7.87 -12.70
N ASP A 206 -1.40 9.11 -12.20
CA ASP A 206 -2.09 9.51 -10.98
C ASP A 206 -3.59 9.66 -11.22
N VAL A 207 -4.36 9.04 -10.36
CA VAL A 207 -5.83 9.12 -10.32
C VAL A 207 -6.21 9.83 -9.02
N ASN A 208 -6.59 11.09 -9.13
CA ASN A 208 -7.14 11.82 -8.00
C ASN A 208 -8.60 11.40 -7.80
N SER A 209 -8.89 10.81 -6.65
CA SER A 209 -10.25 10.34 -6.32
C SER A 209 -11.25 11.45 -6.13
N LEU A 210 -10.80 12.63 -5.68
CA LEU A 210 -11.64 13.75 -5.21
C LEU A 210 -12.50 13.37 -3.99
N ASP A 211 -12.06 12.41 -3.19
CA ASP A 211 -12.80 11.90 -2.03
C ASP A 211 -13.00 12.95 -0.93
N TYR A 212 -12.10 13.93 -0.82
CA TYR A 212 -12.22 15.06 0.08
C TYR A 212 -13.49 15.90 -0.17
N LEU A 213 -14.01 15.91 -1.39
CA LEU A 213 -15.29 16.56 -1.72
C LEU A 213 -16.49 15.84 -1.10
N CYS A 214 -16.32 14.55 -0.74
CA CYS A 214 -17.38 13.75 -0.11
C CYS A 214 -17.42 13.92 1.42
N ALA A 215 -16.35 14.40 2.03
CA ALA A 215 -16.19 14.51 3.48
C ALA A 215 -16.56 15.90 4.05
N GLY A 216 -16.72 16.88 3.20
CA GLY A 216 -16.89 18.27 3.61
C GLY A 216 -18.34 18.74 3.78
N ALA A 217 -18.50 20.05 4.02
CA ALA A 217 -19.77 20.73 4.08
C ALA A 217 -20.53 20.79 2.72
N HIS A 218 -19.93 20.27 1.65
CA HIS A 218 -20.45 20.34 0.29
C HIS A 218 -20.66 18.96 -0.34
N PRO A 219 -21.54 18.11 0.21
CA PRO A 219 -21.76 16.76 -0.31
C PRO A 219 -22.29 16.73 -1.76
N THR A 220 -22.78 17.86 -2.27
CA THR A 220 -23.21 18.02 -3.66
C THR A 220 -22.06 17.98 -4.67
N GLN A 221 -20.84 18.23 -4.23
CA GLN A 221 -19.62 18.20 -5.06
C GLN A 221 -18.98 16.81 -5.12
N CYS A 222 -19.43 15.86 -4.30
CA CYS A 222 -18.95 14.48 -4.35
C CYS A 222 -19.20 13.89 -5.74
N PRO A 223 -18.23 13.16 -6.34
CA PRO A 223 -18.36 12.58 -7.68
C PRO A 223 -19.61 11.73 -7.88
N LYS A 224 -20.24 11.88 -9.04
CA LYS A 224 -21.46 11.16 -9.41
C LYS A 224 -21.18 10.10 -10.49
N PRO A 225 -21.93 8.98 -10.53
CA PRO A 225 -23.01 8.57 -9.61
C PRO A 225 -22.49 8.12 -8.24
N SER A 226 -21.23 7.70 -8.13
CA SER A 226 -20.53 7.37 -6.91
C SER A 226 -19.03 7.63 -7.03
N LEU A 227 -18.32 7.67 -5.91
CA LEU A 227 -16.88 7.84 -5.89
C LEU A 227 -16.17 6.66 -6.59
N VAL A 228 -16.63 5.43 -6.35
CA VAL A 228 -16.10 4.22 -7.00
C VAL A 228 -16.26 4.33 -8.53
N ALA A 229 -17.45 4.65 -9.03
CA ALA A 229 -17.71 4.79 -10.45
C ALA A 229 -16.84 5.89 -11.10
N SER A 230 -16.60 7.00 -10.38
CA SER A 230 -15.73 8.07 -10.85
C SER A 230 -14.27 7.62 -11.02
N VAL A 231 -13.73 6.92 -10.02
CA VAL A 231 -12.36 6.38 -10.08
C VAL A 231 -12.23 5.34 -11.19
N VAL A 232 -13.15 4.40 -11.27
CA VAL A 232 -13.17 3.38 -12.35
C VAL A 232 -13.21 4.02 -13.73
N LYS A 233 -14.07 5.03 -13.93
CA LYS A 233 -14.15 5.77 -15.20
C LYS A 233 -12.81 6.46 -15.56
N GLN A 234 -12.12 7.05 -14.60
CA GLN A 234 -10.80 7.63 -14.82
C GLN A 234 -9.78 6.59 -15.26
N ILE A 235 -9.79 5.41 -14.64
CA ILE A 235 -8.94 4.27 -15.02
C ILE A 235 -9.26 3.82 -16.44
N GLU A 236 -10.53 3.61 -16.80
CA GLU A 236 -10.96 3.21 -18.13
C GLU A 236 -10.50 4.19 -19.22
N GLN A 237 -10.56 5.48 -18.93
CA GLN A 237 -10.08 6.51 -19.86
C GLN A 237 -8.57 6.41 -20.10
N ARG A 238 -7.81 6.00 -19.09
CA ARG A 238 -6.37 5.79 -19.18
C ARG A 238 -6.04 4.47 -19.90
N GLU A 239 -6.79 3.40 -19.61
CA GLU A 239 -6.68 2.12 -20.32
C GLU A 239 -6.85 2.28 -21.84
N LYS A 240 -7.83 3.10 -22.29
CA LYS A 240 -8.01 3.44 -23.71
C LYS A 240 -6.78 4.11 -24.35
N ARG A 241 -5.88 4.66 -23.53
CA ARG A 241 -4.62 5.28 -23.95
C ARG A 241 -3.41 4.35 -23.72
N GLY A 242 -3.66 3.07 -23.43
CA GLY A 242 -2.61 2.06 -23.16
C GLY A 242 -1.95 2.19 -21.79
N ILE A 243 -2.53 2.98 -20.85
CA ILE A 243 -1.99 3.14 -19.52
C ILE A 243 -2.72 2.17 -18.59
N THR A 244 -2.00 1.14 -18.13
CA THR A 244 -2.53 0.05 -17.30
C THR A 244 -1.98 0.02 -15.88
N THR A 245 -1.16 1.01 -15.51
CA THR A 245 -0.59 1.11 -14.17
C THR A 245 -0.94 2.48 -13.58
N HIS A 246 -1.43 2.50 -12.32
CA HIS A 246 -2.01 3.69 -11.72
C HIS A 246 -1.56 3.90 -10.28
N ILE A 247 -1.47 5.16 -9.85
CA ILE A 247 -1.37 5.57 -8.45
C ILE A 247 -2.70 6.19 -8.08
N LEU A 248 -3.45 5.57 -7.15
CA LEU A 248 -4.72 6.11 -6.68
C LEU A 248 -4.49 6.95 -5.43
N ALA A 249 -4.84 8.22 -5.50
CA ALA A 249 -4.71 9.15 -4.40
C ALA A 249 -6.06 9.36 -3.71
N PHE A 250 -6.10 8.99 -2.45
CA PHE A 250 -7.20 9.18 -1.51
C PHE A 250 -6.70 9.93 -0.28
N HIS A 251 -7.61 10.24 0.63
CA HIS A 251 -7.30 10.78 1.95
C HIS A 251 -7.76 9.80 3.04
N GLU A 252 -7.15 9.90 4.22
CA GLU A 252 -7.63 9.17 5.40
C GLU A 252 -8.98 9.73 5.87
N LEU A 253 -10.08 9.25 5.28
CA LEU A 253 -11.45 9.66 5.58
C LEU A 253 -12.33 8.44 5.86
N THR A 254 -13.34 8.60 6.72
CA THR A 254 -14.31 7.53 7.00
C THR A 254 -15.16 7.20 5.77
N SER A 255 -15.51 8.20 4.96
CA SER A 255 -16.17 8.02 3.66
C SER A 255 -15.32 7.21 2.67
N THR A 256 -14.00 7.45 2.66
CA THR A 256 -13.05 6.69 1.86
C THR A 256 -12.96 5.24 2.34
N THR A 257 -12.83 5.03 3.65
CA THR A 257 -12.83 3.67 4.23
C THR A 257 -14.06 2.87 3.80
N ALA A 258 -15.23 3.49 3.81
CA ALA A 258 -16.50 2.82 3.50
C ALA A 258 -16.58 2.30 2.06
N ILE A 259 -15.89 2.93 1.10
CA ILE A 259 -15.94 2.51 -0.31
C ILE A 259 -14.81 1.55 -0.71
N MET A 260 -13.80 1.36 0.14
CA MET A 260 -12.63 0.56 -0.20
C MET A 260 -12.96 -0.89 -0.55
N PRO A 261 -13.84 -1.62 0.15
CA PRO A 261 -14.18 -3.00 -0.22
C PRO A 261 -14.72 -3.11 -1.65
N GLU A 262 -15.63 -2.23 -2.03
CA GLU A 262 -16.22 -2.20 -3.38
C GLU A 262 -15.17 -1.81 -4.43
N LEU A 263 -14.40 -0.78 -4.19
CA LEU A 263 -13.38 -0.31 -5.12
C LEU A 263 -12.31 -1.38 -5.37
N ILE A 264 -11.77 -1.96 -4.31
CA ILE A 264 -10.71 -2.96 -4.40
C ILE A 264 -11.22 -4.20 -5.14
N SER A 265 -12.38 -4.75 -4.76
CA SER A 265 -12.94 -5.92 -5.42
C SER A 265 -13.26 -5.66 -6.89
N THR A 266 -13.77 -4.47 -7.23
CA THR A 266 -14.04 -4.06 -8.62
C THR A 266 -12.77 -4.03 -9.45
N LEU A 267 -11.69 -3.48 -8.92
CA LEU A 267 -10.41 -3.36 -9.64
C LEU A 267 -9.68 -4.70 -9.72
N GLN A 268 -9.75 -5.54 -8.69
CA GLN A 268 -9.22 -6.91 -8.73
C GLN A 268 -9.95 -7.75 -9.79
N ALA A 269 -11.28 -7.65 -9.89
CA ALA A 269 -12.06 -8.32 -10.93
C ALA A 269 -11.69 -7.87 -12.36
N ARG A 270 -11.12 -6.67 -12.52
CA ARG A 270 -10.58 -6.14 -13.78
C ARG A 270 -9.11 -6.55 -14.04
N GLY A 271 -8.55 -7.39 -13.17
CA GLY A 271 -7.20 -7.91 -13.28
C GLY A 271 -6.11 -7.01 -12.68
N TYR A 272 -6.48 -5.98 -11.92
CA TYR A 272 -5.51 -5.16 -11.22
C TYR A 272 -4.95 -5.85 -9.97
N ARG A 273 -3.65 -5.72 -9.78
CA ARG A 273 -2.94 -6.14 -8.58
C ARG A 273 -2.50 -4.91 -7.80
N PHE A 274 -2.82 -4.90 -6.51
CA PHE A 274 -2.43 -3.83 -5.60
C PHE A 274 -1.03 -4.08 -5.03
N VAL A 275 -0.20 -3.05 -5.03
CA VAL A 275 1.17 -3.07 -4.52
C VAL A 275 1.46 -1.79 -3.75
N THR A 276 2.51 -1.79 -2.94
CA THR A 276 3.02 -0.55 -2.32
C THR A 276 3.60 0.40 -3.37
N LEU A 277 3.76 1.67 -3.04
CA LEU A 277 4.33 2.65 -3.97
C LEU A 277 5.77 2.29 -4.35
N THR A 278 6.57 1.80 -3.41
CA THR A 278 7.94 1.34 -3.69
C THR A 278 7.96 0.20 -4.70
N ASP A 279 7.10 -0.82 -4.52
CA ASP A 279 7.01 -1.95 -5.45
C ASP A 279 6.47 -1.52 -6.82
N TYR A 280 5.49 -0.61 -6.81
CA TYR A 280 4.96 -0.01 -8.04
C TYR A 280 6.06 0.70 -8.83
N MET A 281 6.83 1.58 -8.18
CA MET A 281 7.90 2.34 -8.84
C MET A 281 8.99 1.43 -9.39
N ARG A 282 9.32 0.35 -8.68
CA ARG A 282 10.26 -0.67 -9.16
C ARG A 282 9.71 -1.37 -10.41
N ALA A 283 8.46 -1.77 -10.41
CA ALA A 283 7.82 -2.48 -11.52
C ALA A 283 7.68 -1.64 -12.78
N VAL A 284 7.42 -0.33 -12.66
CA VAL A 284 7.30 0.58 -13.83
C VAL A 284 8.65 1.11 -14.33
N GLY A 285 9.77 0.55 -13.84
CA GLY A 285 11.11 0.84 -14.35
C GLY A 285 11.67 2.21 -13.92
N LYS A 286 11.21 2.74 -12.78
CA LYS A 286 11.80 3.94 -12.18
C LYS A 286 12.40 3.57 -10.83
N PRO A 287 13.73 3.35 -10.76
CA PRO A 287 14.38 2.95 -9.51
C PRO A 287 14.10 3.97 -8.41
N SER A 288 14.01 3.47 -7.16
CA SER A 288 14.01 4.32 -5.98
C SER A 288 15.30 5.13 -5.93
N PRO A 289 15.29 6.36 -5.42
CA PRO A 289 16.52 7.16 -5.24
C PRO A 289 17.61 6.43 -4.45
N SER A 290 17.25 5.45 -3.60
CA SER A 290 18.19 4.67 -2.80
C SER A 290 18.73 3.41 -3.49
N ASP A 291 18.29 3.07 -4.71
CA ASP A 291 18.77 1.89 -5.43
C ASP A 291 20.11 2.15 -6.14
N GLY A 292 20.85 3.16 -5.67
CA GLY A 292 22.28 3.38 -5.89
C GLY A 292 22.76 3.21 -7.32
N GLU A 293 22.33 4.06 -8.24
CA GLU A 293 23.17 4.36 -9.40
C GLU A 293 24.11 5.50 -8.98
N VAL A 294 25.25 5.12 -8.42
CA VAL A 294 26.43 6.00 -8.43
C VAL A 294 26.75 6.22 -9.91
N ALA A 295 26.27 7.34 -10.45
CA ALA A 295 26.72 7.80 -11.73
C ALA A 295 28.24 8.00 -11.63
N GLY A 296 29.00 7.07 -12.17
CA GLY A 296 30.42 7.22 -12.36
C GLY A 296 30.69 8.45 -13.20
N PRO A 297 31.77 9.16 -12.93
CA PRO A 297 32.13 10.36 -13.66
C PRO A 297 32.39 10.03 -15.14
N ARG A 298 31.70 10.73 -16.04
CA ARG A 298 32.11 10.86 -17.44
C ARG A 298 32.79 12.19 -17.63
#